data_85aeb8f332f2c514ad9a02d5c4cab97f
#
_entry.id   85aeb8f332f2c514ad9a02d5c4cab97f
#
_cell.length_a   1.000
_cell.length_b   1.000
_cell.length_c   1.000
_cell.angle_alpha   90.00
_cell.angle_beta   90.00
_cell.angle_gamma   90.00
#
_symmetry.space_group_name_H-M   'P 1'
#
loop_
_entity.id
_entity.type
_entity.pdbx_description
1 polymer ?
#
loop_
_entity_poly.entity_id
_entity_poly.type
_entity_poly.pdbx_seq_one_letter_code
_entity_poly.pdbx_strand_id
1 'polypeptide(L)'
;MKSDSDLAQAIAPDFADRYQVLIANTEVERRQAFRVRHQVFCEQLGYDMDNVDGCESDEHDINSLHVVVLDRYTDAGVACFRLVLPQPNARVWLPFDLYGVPHVDRSLFDWNKVNHLRSMEVSRLALNSKLLDNEHASVGISTPYLAAAMFYAVTAVTLHMGIEYLFMVIEPRLARLIARFGMHLDQISPKFEYYGQRATFTTNAPRLRQELTQLPSAWRKFYDVVDMQLYADSEAQQVA
;
A
#
# COMPACT_ATOMS: atom_id res chain seq x y z
N MET A 1 22.66 -20.14 5.77
CA MET A 1 21.47 -19.32 5.44
C MET A 1 21.66 -17.97 6.14
N LYS A 2 21.68 -16.85 5.41
CA LYS A 2 21.70 -15.53 6.04
C LYS A 2 20.38 -15.35 6.79
N SER A 3 20.41 -14.72 7.97
CA SER A 3 19.19 -14.41 8.70
C SER A 3 18.35 -13.38 7.93
N ASP A 4 17.04 -13.32 8.14
CA ASP A 4 16.18 -12.29 7.54
C ASP A 4 16.67 -10.87 7.88
N SER A 5 17.34 -10.70 9.02
CA SER A 5 17.97 -9.46 9.47
C SER A 5 19.21 -9.09 8.64
N ASP A 6 20.07 -10.05 8.28
CA ASP A 6 21.27 -9.79 7.45
C ASP A 6 20.88 -9.44 6.03
N LEU A 7 19.81 -10.04 5.52
CA LEU A 7 19.25 -9.74 4.20
C LEU A 7 18.64 -8.32 4.16
N ALA A 8 17.85 -7.94 5.15
CA ALA A 8 17.24 -6.61 5.21
C ALA A 8 18.28 -5.48 5.35
N GLN A 9 19.40 -5.72 6.03
CA GLN A 9 20.46 -4.72 6.18
C GLN A 9 21.19 -4.42 4.87
N ALA A 10 21.33 -5.40 3.98
CA ALA A 10 21.92 -5.22 2.64
C ALA A 10 20.93 -4.61 1.65
N ILE A 11 19.63 -4.80 1.87
CA ILE A 11 18.58 -4.45 0.89
C ILE A 11 18.21 -2.96 0.90
N ALA A 12 18.27 -2.28 2.05
CA ALA A 12 17.84 -0.89 2.12
C ALA A 12 18.64 0.06 1.18
N PRO A 13 19.98 0.00 1.12
CA PRO A 13 20.76 0.76 0.13
C PRO A 13 20.43 0.35 -1.31
N ASP A 14 20.46 -0.95 -1.62
CA ASP A 14 20.19 -1.47 -2.96
C ASP A 14 18.78 -1.09 -3.43
N PHE A 15 17.80 -1.06 -2.50
CA PHE A 15 16.45 -0.62 -2.78
C PHE A 15 16.43 0.87 -3.12
N ALA A 16 17.07 1.72 -2.33
CA ALA A 16 17.10 3.16 -2.55
C ALA A 16 17.78 3.54 -3.87
N ASP A 17 18.84 2.80 -4.25
CA ASP A 17 19.54 3.01 -5.51
C ASP A 17 18.66 2.65 -6.72
N ARG A 18 17.85 1.60 -6.61
CA ARG A 18 17.04 1.12 -7.71
C ARG A 18 15.63 1.67 -7.75
N TYR A 19 14.96 1.79 -6.62
CA TYR A 19 13.56 2.15 -6.56
C TYR A 19 13.32 3.48 -5.87
N GLN A 20 12.32 4.18 -6.35
CA GLN A 20 11.80 5.38 -5.73
C GLN A 20 10.34 5.16 -5.33
N VAL A 21 10.03 5.38 -4.06
CA VAL A 21 8.65 5.39 -3.54
C VAL A 21 8.22 6.84 -3.43
N LEU A 22 7.11 7.19 -4.06
CA LEU A 22 6.61 8.56 -4.02
C LEU A 22 5.08 8.62 -3.97
N ILE A 23 4.56 9.71 -3.41
CA ILE A 23 3.16 10.09 -3.55
C ILE A 23 3.02 10.79 -4.91
N ALA A 24 2.13 10.26 -5.76
CA ALA A 24 1.94 10.76 -7.12
C ALA A 24 1.19 12.10 -7.11
N ASN A 25 1.93 13.19 -7.13
CA ASN A 25 1.40 14.56 -7.09
C ASN A 25 1.11 15.13 -8.48
N THR A 26 1.80 14.65 -9.51
CA THR A 26 1.63 15.07 -10.90
C THR A 26 0.75 14.10 -11.69
N GLU A 27 0.20 14.57 -12.80
CA GLU A 27 -0.58 13.72 -13.73
C GLU A 27 0.29 12.57 -14.30
N VAL A 28 1.56 12.83 -14.59
CA VAL A 28 2.50 11.84 -15.11
C VAL A 28 2.69 10.70 -14.09
N GLU A 29 2.92 11.04 -12.83
CA GLU A 29 3.09 10.06 -11.76
C GLU A 29 1.80 9.26 -11.49
N ARG A 30 0.63 9.92 -11.48
CA ARG A 30 -0.65 9.23 -11.36
C ARG A 30 -0.89 8.24 -12.50
N ARG A 31 -0.53 8.61 -13.73
CA ARG A 31 -0.61 7.69 -14.87
C ARG A 31 0.28 6.48 -14.71
N GLN A 32 1.46 6.60 -14.06
CA GLN A 32 2.29 5.42 -13.73
C GLN A 32 1.53 4.45 -12.82
N ALA A 33 0.89 4.95 -11.75
CA ALA A 33 0.09 4.11 -10.86
C ALA A 33 -1.07 3.43 -11.61
N PHE A 34 -1.80 4.17 -12.46
CA PHE A 34 -2.93 3.64 -13.23
C PHE A 34 -2.51 2.60 -14.28
N ARG A 35 -1.33 2.73 -14.87
CA ARG A 35 -0.74 1.72 -15.75
C ARG A 35 -0.35 0.44 -15.01
N VAL A 36 0.27 0.56 -13.83
CA VAL A 36 0.56 -0.61 -13.00
C VAL A 36 -0.72 -1.35 -12.65
N ARG A 37 -1.78 -0.64 -12.27
CA ARG A 37 -3.10 -1.21 -11.97
C ARG A 37 -3.66 -1.96 -13.18
N HIS A 38 -3.66 -1.35 -14.36
CA HIS A 38 -4.12 -1.99 -15.59
C HIS A 38 -3.33 -3.26 -15.90
N GLN A 39 -2.00 -3.19 -15.87
CA GLN A 39 -1.14 -4.34 -16.15
C GLN A 39 -1.38 -5.49 -15.17
N VAL A 40 -1.60 -5.21 -13.88
CA VAL A 40 -1.81 -6.24 -12.87
C VAL A 40 -3.26 -6.73 -12.89
N PHE A 41 -4.24 -5.85 -12.80
CA PHE A 41 -5.64 -6.26 -12.63
C PHE A 41 -6.28 -6.71 -13.93
N CYS A 42 -6.12 -5.96 -15.04
CA CYS A 42 -6.75 -6.29 -16.30
C CYS A 42 -5.97 -7.33 -17.09
N GLU A 43 -4.62 -7.14 -17.26
CA GLU A 43 -3.85 -8.02 -18.14
C GLU A 43 -3.37 -9.31 -17.44
N GLN A 44 -2.92 -9.24 -16.16
CA GLN A 44 -2.38 -10.42 -15.47
C GLN A 44 -3.47 -11.24 -14.77
N LEU A 45 -4.42 -10.57 -14.10
CA LEU A 45 -5.49 -11.21 -13.33
C LEU A 45 -6.78 -11.38 -14.13
N GLY A 46 -6.92 -10.70 -15.27
CA GLY A 46 -8.09 -10.81 -16.15
C GLY A 46 -9.38 -10.22 -15.55
N TYR A 47 -9.25 -9.24 -14.64
CA TYR A 47 -10.43 -8.58 -14.07
C TYR A 47 -11.03 -7.61 -15.10
N ASP A 48 -12.35 -7.62 -15.21
CA ASP A 48 -13.10 -6.66 -16.01
C ASP A 48 -13.25 -5.37 -15.21
N MET A 49 -12.33 -4.45 -15.44
CA MET A 49 -12.27 -3.13 -14.79
C MET A 49 -12.21 -2.02 -15.83
N ASP A 50 -12.83 -0.90 -15.50
CA ASP A 50 -12.79 0.29 -16.36
C ASP A 50 -11.34 0.72 -16.60
N ASN A 51 -11.01 0.92 -17.87
CA ASN A 51 -9.71 1.41 -18.26
C ASN A 51 -9.78 2.24 -19.55
N VAL A 52 -8.89 3.23 -19.65
CA VAL A 52 -8.73 4.06 -20.83
C VAL A 52 -7.24 4.15 -21.14
N ASP A 53 -6.86 3.86 -22.37
CA ASP A 53 -5.47 3.94 -22.86
C ASP A 53 -4.47 3.16 -21.99
N GLY A 54 -4.86 1.96 -21.53
CA GLY A 54 -4.01 1.13 -20.68
C GLY A 54 -3.82 1.68 -19.26
N CYS A 55 -4.76 2.49 -18.78
CA CYS A 55 -4.81 3.02 -17.42
C CYS A 55 -6.11 2.58 -16.75
N GLU A 56 -6.04 1.81 -15.67
CA GLU A 56 -7.22 1.48 -14.85
C GLU A 56 -7.46 2.61 -13.86
N SER A 57 -8.69 3.14 -13.84
CA SER A 57 -9.12 4.19 -12.92
C SER A 57 -10.61 4.05 -12.59
N ASP A 58 -11.02 4.59 -11.44
CA ASP A 58 -12.42 4.63 -11.03
C ASP A 58 -12.78 5.98 -10.37
N GLU A 59 -14.04 6.15 -10.01
CA GLU A 59 -14.58 7.38 -9.42
C GLU A 59 -13.94 7.76 -8.07
N HIS A 60 -13.35 6.79 -7.34
CA HIS A 60 -12.73 7.05 -6.05
C HIS A 60 -11.34 7.65 -6.16
N ASP A 61 -10.72 7.61 -7.35
CA ASP A 61 -9.37 8.13 -7.56
C ASP A 61 -9.27 9.64 -7.34
N ILE A 62 -10.38 10.37 -7.53
CA ILE A 62 -10.43 11.82 -7.32
C ILE A 62 -10.19 12.23 -5.86
N ASN A 63 -10.54 11.36 -4.90
CA ASN A 63 -10.36 11.60 -3.46
C ASN A 63 -9.31 10.67 -2.86
N SER A 64 -8.28 10.35 -3.63
CA SER A 64 -7.28 9.39 -3.21
C SER A 64 -5.87 9.93 -3.35
N LEU A 65 -5.01 9.49 -2.44
CA LEU A 65 -3.57 9.54 -2.64
C LEU A 65 -3.12 8.28 -3.37
N HIS A 66 -2.33 8.46 -4.41
CA HIS A 66 -1.71 7.36 -5.13
C HIS A 66 -0.25 7.31 -4.75
N VAL A 67 0.21 6.14 -4.28
CA VAL A 67 1.62 5.88 -4.06
C VAL A 67 2.10 4.95 -5.15
N VAL A 68 3.22 5.28 -5.77
CA VAL A 68 3.84 4.49 -6.82
C VAL A 68 5.29 4.22 -6.46
N VAL A 69 5.75 3.03 -6.80
CA VAL A 69 7.16 2.64 -6.78
C VAL A 69 7.65 2.65 -8.22
N LEU A 70 8.62 3.52 -8.50
CA LEU A 70 9.27 3.63 -9.80
C LEU A 70 10.59 2.89 -9.79
N ASP A 71 10.92 2.19 -10.87
CA ASP A 71 12.26 1.70 -11.15
C ASP A 71 13.08 2.85 -11.78
N ARG A 72 14.14 3.29 -11.10
CA ARG A 72 14.96 4.44 -11.50
C ARG A 72 15.72 4.24 -12.83
N TYR A 73 15.92 2.97 -13.25
CA TYR A 73 16.63 2.68 -14.50
C TYR A 73 15.71 2.73 -15.71
N THR A 74 14.43 2.40 -15.53
CA THR A 74 13.45 2.34 -16.63
C THR A 74 12.43 3.45 -16.58
N ASP A 75 12.37 4.20 -15.46
CA ASP A 75 11.36 5.22 -15.16
C ASP A 75 9.93 4.68 -15.22
N ALA A 76 9.78 3.37 -15.02
CA ALA A 76 8.50 2.69 -15.08
C ALA A 76 7.95 2.41 -13.67
N GLY A 77 6.64 2.54 -13.51
CA GLY A 77 5.94 2.08 -12.31
C GLY A 77 6.00 0.56 -12.21
N VAL A 78 6.45 0.03 -11.07
CA VAL A 78 6.53 -1.42 -10.81
C VAL A 78 5.56 -1.88 -9.74
N ALA A 79 5.14 -1.00 -8.86
CA ALA A 79 4.13 -1.28 -7.84
C ALA A 79 3.36 0.00 -7.51
N CYS A 80 2.14 -0.14 -7.00
CA CYS A 80 1.35 0.99 -6.52
C CYS A 80 0.29 0.54 -5.51
N PHE A 81 -0.25 1.51 -4.79
CA PHE A 81 -1.48 1.38 -4.03
C PHE A 81 -2.21 2.72 -3.97
N ARG A 82 -3.46 2.65 -3.59
CA ARG A 82 -4.32 3.82 -3.40
C ARG A 82 -4.75 3.91 -1.94
N LEU A 83 -4.72 5.12 -1.39
CA LEU A 83 -5.30 5.49 -0.10
C LEU A 83 -6.51 6.36 -0.36
N VAL A 84 -7.70 5.82 -0.20
CA VAL A 84 -8.95 6.58 -0.35
C VAL A 84 -9.21 7.35 0.93
N LEU A 85 -9.38 8.67 0.79
CA LEU A 85 -9.69 9.57 1.88
C LEU A 85 -11.20 9.67 2.09
N PRO A 86 -11.67 9.90 3.33
CA PRO A 86 -13.08 10.00 3.62
C PRO A 86 -13.72 11.23 2.94
N GLN A 87 -14.94 11.05 2.46
CA GLN A 87 -15.74 12.13 1.88
C GLN A 87 -16.87 12.52 2.84
N PRO A 88 -16.70 13.56 3.68
CA PRO A 88 -17.62 13.87 4.79
C PRO A 88 -19.07 14.15 4.38
N ASN A 89 -19.27 14.61 3.14
CA ASN A 89 -20.59 14.98 2.63
C ASN A 89 -21.17 13.96 1.63
N ALA A 90 -20.47 12.85 1.43
CA ALA A 90 -20.92 11.78 0.56
C ALA A 90 -21.80 10.79 1.31
N ARG A 91 -22.72 10.13 0.58
CA ARG A 91 -23.51 9.01 1.11
C ARG A 91 -22.65 7.83 1.52
N VAL A 92 -21.53 7.66 0.84
CA VAL A 92 -20.49 6.64 1.06
C VAL A 92 -19.20 7.36 1.37
N TRP A 93 -18.65 7.16 2.56
CA TRP A 93 -17.42 7.83 3.00
C TRP A 93 -16.18 7.22 2.37
N LEU A 94 -16.15 5.88 2.28
CA LEU A 94 -15.09 5.08 1.69
C LEU A 94 -15.73 3.97 0.84
N PRO A 95 -15.08 3.47 -0.22
CA PRO A 95 -15.52 2.25 -0.92
C PRO A 95 -15.75 1.08 0.02
N PHE A 96 -14.97 1.00 1.08
CA PHE A 96 -15.10 0.06 2.18
C PHE A 96 -16.51 0.00 2.78
N ASP A 97 -17.24 1.12 2.82
CA ASP A 97 -18.63 1.15 3.31
C ASP A 97 -19.55 0.25 2.50
N LEU A 98 -19.26 0.09 1.21
CA LEU A 98 -20.05 -0.75 0.29
C LEU A 98 -19.59 -2.21 0.29
N TYR A 99 -18.29 -2.44 0.29
CA TYR A 99 -17.72 -3.77 0.02
C TYR A 99 -17.21 -4.47 1.28
N GLY A 100 -16.82 -3.74 2.31
CA GLY A 100 -16.27 -4.26 3.56
C GLY A 100 -17.26 -4.29 4.72
N VAL A 101 -17.89 -3.17 5.00
CA VAL A 101 -18.79 -3.00 6.16
C VAL A 101 -19.95 -4.01 6.21
N PRO A 102 -20.60 -4.39 5.09
CA PRO A 102 -21.67 -5.39 5.13
C PRO A 102 -21.23 -6.76 5.68
N HIS A 103 -19.95 -7.05 5.63
CA HIS A 103 -19.38 -8.32 6.09
C HIS A 103 -18.72 -8.24 7.47
N VAL A 104 -18.60 -7.03 8.06
CA VAL A 104 -17.98 -6.84 9.37
C VAL A 104 -18.76 -7.61 10.46
N ASP A 105 -18.04 -8.43 11.20
CA ASP A 105 -18.57 -9.07 12.39
C ASP A 105 -18.56 -8.07 13.56
N ARG A 106 -19.76 -7.63 13.96
CA ARG A 106 -19.95 -6.62 15.02
C ARG A 106 -19.49 -7.09 16.40
N SER A 107 -19.28 -8.38 16.58
CA SER A 107 -18.69 -8.91 17.81
C SER A 107 -17.17 -8.72 17.86
N LEU A 108 -16.52 -8.60 16.70
CA LEU A 108 -15.08 -8.38 16.56
C LEU A 108 -14.74 -6.89 16.45
N PHE A 109 -15.61 -6.11 15.80
CA PHE A 109 -15.33 -4.70 15.52
C PHE A 109 -16.61 -3.85 15.48
N ASP A 110 -16.65 -2.78 16.27
CA ASP A 110 -17.78 -1.85 16.30
C ASP A 110 -17.54 -0.66 15.36
N TRP A 111 -18.02 -0.80 14.12
CA TRP A 111 -17.94 0.22 13.08
C TRP A 111 -18.53 1.58 13.49
N ASN A 112 -19.52 1.60 14.39
CA ASN A 112 -20.18 2.83 14.82
C ASN A 112 -19.29 3.70 15.73
N LYS A 113 -18.21 3.12 16.30
CA LYS A 113 -17.24 3.85 17.14
C LYS A 113 -16.08 4.45 16.36
N VAL A 114 -16.01 4.21 15.05
CA VAL A 114 -14.93 4.70 14.21
C VAL A 114 -15.14 6.18 13.90
N ASN A 115 -14.09 6.96 14.06
CA ASN A 115 -14.07 8.32 13.52
C ASN A 115 -13.79 8.26 12.02
N HIS A 116 -14.86 8.32 11.22
CA HIS A 116 -14.77 8.19 9.78
C HIS A 116 -13.88 9.26 9.13
N LEU A 117 -13.84 10.49 9.69
CA LEU A 117 -12.98 11.58 9.20
C LEU A 117 -11.48 11.30 9.37
N ARG A 118 -11.14 10.37 10.27
CA ARG A 118 -9.76 9.96 10.56
C ARG A 118 -9.52 8.51 10.17
N SER A 119 -10.22 8.05 9.15
CA SER A 119 -10.09 6.71 8.59
C SER A 119 -9.69 6.78 7.14
N MET A 120 -8.96 5.78 6.66
CA MET A 120 -8.62 5.60 5.24
C MET A 120 -8.85 4.16 4.82
N GLU A 121 -9.07 3.98 3.53
CA GLU A 121 -9.05 2.66 2.90
C GLU A 121 -7.80 2.49 2.05
N VAL A 122 -7.08 1.39 2.25
CA VAL A 122 -6.05 0.93 1.30
C VAL A 122 -6.69 0.03 0.27
N SER A 123 -6.58 0.43 -0.98
CA SER A 123 -7.07 -0.35 -2.11
C SER A 123 -6.11 -0.29 -3.29
N ARG A 124 -6.44 -1.01 -4.36
CA ARG A 124 -5.65 -1.05 -5.60
C ARG A 124 -4.16 -1.36 -5.38
N LEU A 125 -3.85 -2.20 -4.38
CA LEU A 125 -2.49 -2.67 -4.14
C LEU A 125 -2.09 -3.62 -5.26
N ALA A 126 -1.19 -3.16 -6.11
CA ALA A 126 -0.73 -3.85 -7.30
C ALA A 126 0.79 -3.91 -7.35
N LEU A 127 1.34 -5.08 -7.70
CA LEU A 127 2.76 -5.31 -7.89
C LEU A 127 2.95 -6.09 -9.17
N ASN A 128 3.64 -5.49 -10.15
CA ASN A 128 3.88 -6.08 -11.46
C ASN A 128 5.08 -7.02 -11.41
N SER A 129 4.84 -8.29 -11.05
CA SER A 129 5.88 -9.31 -10.96
C SER A 129 6.59 -9.59 -12.29
N LYS A 130 5.91 -9.42 -13.43
CA LYS A 130 6.50 -9.64 -14.75
C LYS A 130 7.64 -8.67 -15.09
N LEU A 131 7.59 -7.45 -14.55
CA LEU A 131 8.69 -6.49 -14.71
C LEU A 131 9.90 -6.81 -13.84
N LEU A 132 9.69 -7.59 -12.77
CA LEU A 132 10.73 -7.97 -11.82
C LEU A 132 11.50 -9.21 -12.23
N ASP A 133 10.88 -10.08 -13.05
CA ASP A 133 11.46 -11.34 -13.53
C ASP A 133 12.36 -11.15 -14.76
N ASN A 134 12.35 -9.96 -15.38
CA ASN A 134 13.19 -9.66 -16.53
C ASN A 134 14.66 -9.49 -16.15
N GLU A 135 15.57 -9.87 -17.03
CA GLU A 135 17.02 -10.11 -16.91
C GLU A 135 17.89 -9.04 -16.21
N HIS A 136 17.33 -7.94 -15.75
CA HIS A 136 18.01 -6.93 -14.94
C HIS A 136 17.90 -7.17 -13.43
N ALA A 137 17.37 -8.32 -13.01
CA ALA A 137 17.32 -8.80 -11.62
C ALA A 137 18.71 -9.14 -11.02
N SER A 138 19.79 -8.60 -11.56
CA SER A 138 21.15 -8.79 -11.04
C SER A 138 21.39 -8.16 -9.65
N VAL A 139 20.50 -7.29 -9.20
CA VAL A 139 20.47 -6.81 -7.81
C VAL A 139 19.28 -7.47 -7.13
N GLY A 140 19.51 -8.46 -6.31
CA GLY A 140 18.56 -9.43 -5.74
C GLY A 140 17.40 -8.88 -4.88
N ILE A 141 16.76 -7.79 -5.29
CA ILE A 141 15.57 -7.27 -4.63
C ILE A 141 14.37 -8.08 -5.13
N SER A 142 13.96 -9.04 -4.33
CA SER A 142 12.85 -9.91 -4.64
C SER A 142 11.48 -9.24 -4.39
N THR A 143 10.45 -9.74 -5.05
CA THR A 143 9.03 -9.36 -4.87
C THR A 143 8.59 -9.14 -3.40
N PRO A 144 8.99 -9.95 -2.41
CA PRO A 144 8.66 -9.72 -1.01
C PRO A 144 9.16 -8.37 -0.45
N TYR A 145 10.29 -7.86 -0.89
CA TYR A 145 10.81 -6.58 -0.39
C TYR A 145 10.09 -5.38 -0.98
N LEU A 146 9.67 -5.46 -2.25
CA LEU A 146 8.77 -4.46 -2.83
C LEU A 146 7.42 -4.45 -2.12
N ALA A 147 6.88 -5.62 -1.78
CA ALA A 147 5.68 -5.72 -0.95
C ALA A 147 5.91 -5.07 0.42
N ALA A 148 7.04 -5.33 1.09
CA ALA A 148 7.39 -4.69 2.35
C ALA A 148 7.47 -3.17 2.23
N ALA A 149 8.13 -2.64 1.18
CA ALA A 149 8.21 -1.20 0.91
C ALA A 149 6.81 -0.57 0.76
N MET A 150 5.90 -1.23 0.05
CA MET A 150 4.53 -0.75 -0.11
C MET A 150 3.81 -0.65 1.25
N PHE A 151 3.94 -1.65 2.12
CA PHE A 151 3.31 -1.61 3.45
C PHE A 151 3.97 -0.61 4.39
N TYR A 152 5.27 -0.42 4.30
CA TYR A 152 5.95 0.63 5.03
C TYR A 152 5.52 2.02 4.54
N ALA A 153 5.30 2.19 3.24
CA ALA A 153 4.75 3.42 2.69
C ALA A 153 3.31 3.67 3.17
N VAL A 154 2.44 2.63 3.21
CA VAL A 154 1.10 2.75 3.82
C VAL A 154 1.21 3.21 5.27
N THR A 155 2.11 2.61 6.05
CA THR A 155 2.31 2.96 7.46
C THR A 155 2.79 4.40 7.61
N ALA A 156 3.80 4.81 6.84
CA ALA A 156 4.34 6.17 6.85
C ALA A 156 3.24 7.21 6.56
N VAL A 157 2.52 7.05 5.44
CA VAL A 157 1.44 7.98 5.06
C VAL A 157 0.35 8.03 6.14
N THR A 158 -0.07 6.88 6.68
CA THR A 158 -1.07 6.79 7.74
C THR A 158 -0.66 7.61 8.98
N LEU A 159 0.60 7.49 9.40
CA LEU A 159 1.10 8.17 10.59
C LEU A 159 1.31 9.67 10.35
N HIS A 160 1.84 10.07 9.20
CA HIS A 160 2.04 11.48 8.84
C HIS A 160 0.72 12.25 8.69
N MET A 161 -0.30 11.60 8.13
CA MET A 161 -1.63 12.23 7.99
C MET A 161 -2.46 12.22 9.27
N GLY A 162 -1.99 11.60 10.35
CA GLY A 162 -2.72 11.52 11.60
C GLY A 162 -4.01 10.68 11.52
N ILE A 163 -4.05 9.71 10.62
CA ILE A 163 -5.16 8.77 10.46
C ILE A 163 -5.21 7.83 11.68
N GLU A 164 -6.43 7.56 12.18
CA GLU A 164 -6.64 6.67 13.33
C GLU A 164 -6.82 5.22 12.90
N TYR A 165 -7.63 4.97 11.87
CA TYR A 165 -7.98 3.64 11.39
C TYR A 165 -7.67 3.47 9.91
N LEU A 166 -7.17 2.30 9.60
CA LEU A 166 -6.89 1.85 8.24
C LEU A 166 -7.73 0.61 7.95
N PHE A 167 -8.45 0.64 6.83
CA PHE A 167 -9.29 -0.47 6.38
C PHE A 167 -8.81 -1.02 5.06
N MET A 168 -8.99 -2.32 4.87
CA MET A 168 -8.70 -2.98 3.61
C MET A 168 -9.51 -4.25 3.42
N VAL A 169 -9.90 -4.51 2.17
CA VAL A 169 -10.53 -5.75 1.74
C VAL A 169 -9.52 -6.52 0.92
N ILE A 170 -8.89 -7.51 1.53
CA ILE A 170 -7.75 -8.23 0.93
C ILE A 170 -7.88 -9.75 1.10
N GLU A 171 -7.06 -10.48 0.36
CA GLU A 171 -6.90 -11.92 0.59
C GLU A 171 -6.24 -12.18 1.94
N PRO A 172 -6.73 -13.14 2.75
CA PRO A 172 -6.11 -13.46 4.04
C PRO A 172 -4.63 -13.90 3.95
N ARG A 173 -4.22 -14.44 2.78
CA ARG A 173 -2.80 -14.76 2.56
C ARG A 173 -1.91 -13.50 2.53
N LEU A 174 -2.44 -12.39 2.01
CA LEU A 174 -1.72 -11.12 1.96
C LEU A 174 -1.55 -10.55 3.38
N ALA A 175 -2.58 -10.61 4.22
CA ALA A 175 -2.45 -10.20 5.63
C ALA A 175 -1.36 -11.00 6.37
N ARG A 176 -1.24 -12.31 6.10
CA ARG A 176 -0.15 -13.12 6.67
C ARG A 176 1.23 -12.74 6.13
N LEU A 177 1.32 -12.33 4.85
CA LEU A 177 2.58 -11.83 4.30
C LEU A 177 2.99 -10.52 4.97
N ILE A 178 2.04 -9.60 5.14
CA ILE A 178 2.26 -8.31 5.82
C ILE A 178 2.78 -8.52 7.25
N ALA A 179 2.19 -9.48 7.98
CA ALA A 179 2.61 -9.81 9.34
C ALA A 179 4.08 -10.26 9.44
N ARG A 180 4.63 -10.87 8.39
CA ARG A 180 6.05 -11.24 8.34
C ARG A 180 6.99 -10.02 8.29
N PHE A 181 6.50 -8.87 7.88
CA PHE A 181 7.23 -7.60 7.87
C PHE A 181 6.98 -6.77 9.15
N GLY A 182 6.40 -7.38 10.18
CA GLY A 182 6.18 -6.76 11.48
C GLY A 182 4.95 -5.88 11.58
N MET A 183 4.04 -5.92 10.59
CA MET A 183 2.78 -5.19 10.62
C MET A 183 1.60 -6.16 10.65
N HIS A 184 0.75 -6.04 11.65
CA HIS A 184 -0.37 -6.96 11.85
C HIS A 184 -1.71 -6.27 11.60
N LEU A 185 -2.57 -7.01 10.92
CA LEU A 185 -3.92 -6.60 10.60
C LEU A 185 -4.91 -7.51 11.34
N ASP A 186 -5.92 -6.91 11.97
CA ASP A 186 -7.01 -7.65 12.58
C ASP A 186 -8.06 -7.98 11.52
N GLN A 187 -8.35 -9.27 11.36
CA GLN A 187 -9.46 -9.69 10.52
C GLN A 187 -10.77 -9.46 11.27
N ILE A 188 -11.67 -8.66 10.68
CA ILE A 188 -12.93 -8.23 11.29
C ILE A 188 -14.17 -8.73 10.53
N SER A 189 -14.00 -9.66 9.60
CA SER A 189 -15.09 -10.35 8.92
C SER A 189 -14.77 -11.82 8.65
N PRO A 190 -15.76 -12.69 8.45
CA PRO A 190 -15.54 -13.94 7.75
C PRO A 190 -15.04 -13.68 6.33
N LYS A 191 -14.63 -14.75 5.64
CA LYS A 191 -14.29 -14.67 4.21
C LYS A 191 -15.56 -14.52 3.38
N PHE A 192 -15.46 -13.72 2.31
CA PHE A 192 -16.53 -13.53 1.33
C PHE A 192 -15.95 -13.44 -0.08
N GLU A 193 -16.81 -13.55 -1.09
CA GLU A 193 -16.41 -13.49 -2.49
C GLU A 193 -16.43 -12.04 -2.99
N TYR A 194 -15.27 -11.53 -3.40
CA TYR A 194 -15.10 -10.22 -4.02
C TYR A 194 -13.81 -10.21 -4.84
N TYR A 195 -13.90 -10.44 -6.15
CA TYR A 195 -12.72 -10.70 -7.00
C TYR A 195 -11.82 -11.78 -6.39
N GLY A 196 -12.42 -12.93 -6.01
CA GLY A 196 -11.83 -14.01 -5.26
C GLY A 196 -12.08 -13.91 -3.75
N GLN A 197 -11.58 -14.88 -3.00
CA GLN A 197 -11.82 -14.97 -1.55
C GLN A 197 -11.11 -13.82 -0.79
N ARG A 198 -11.90 -12.94 -0.22
CA ARG A 198 -11.45 -11.78 0.58
C ARG A 198 -11.94 -11.88 2.02
N ALA A 199 -11.37 -11.04 2.86
CA ALA A 199 -11.91 -10.70 4.17
C ALA A 199 -11.57 -9.23 4.45
N THR A 200 -12.29 -8.66 5.37
CA THR A 200 -12.10 -7.30 5.83
C THR A 200 -11.06 -7.27 6.94
N PHE A 201 -10.10 -6.38 6.82
CA PHE A 201 -9.03 -6.18 7.79
C PHE A 201 -8.96 -4.73 8.23
N THR A 202 -8.47 -4.53 9.45
CA THR A 202 -8.18 -3.20 10.01
C THR A 202 -6.91 -3.19 10.82
N THR A 203 -6.32 -2.02 10.96
CA THR A 203 -5.30 -1.68 11.96
C THR A 203 -5.49 -0.22 12.38
N ASN A 204 -4.72 0.22 13.37
CA ASN A 204 -4.82 1.60 13.88
C ASN A 204 -3.45 2.22 14.13
N ALA A 205 -3.39 3.55 14.17
CA ALA A 205 -2.16 4.30 14.34
C ALA A 205 -1.38 3.98 15.62
N PRO A 206 -2.01 3.82 16.82
CA PRO A 206 -1.28 3.41 18.01
C PRO A 206 -0.54 2.08 17.83
N ARG A 207 -1.20 1.09 17.23
CA ARG A 207 -0.61 -0.21 16.94
C ARG A 207 0.54 -0.11 15.94
N LEU A 208 0.36 0.61 14.83
CA LEU A 208 1.43 0.83 13.84
C LEU A 208 2.67 1.47 14.47
N ARG A 209 2.50 2.49 15.33
CA ARG A 209 3.63 3.09 16.07
C ARG A 209 4.32 2.09 16.97
N GLN A 210 3.58 1.30 17.72
CA GLN A 210 4.14 0.27 18.60
C GLN A 210 4.93 -0.77 17.79
N GLU A 211 4.36 -1.28 16.70
CA GLU A 211 5.01 -2.27 15.83
C GLU A 211 6.30 -1.73 15.21
N LEU A 212 6.31 -0.46 14.77
CA LEU A 212 7.54 0.18 14.29
C LEU A 212 8.66 0.20 15.33
N THR A 213 8.34 0.38 16.62
CA THR A 213 9.37 0.33 17.69
C THR A 213 9.90 -1.06 17.93
N GLN A 214 9.17 -2.09 17.55
CA GLN A 214 9.51 -3.50 17.73
C GLN A 214 10.20 -4.11 16.50
N LEU A 215 10.29 -3.39 15.39
CA LEU A 215 10.97 -3.87 14.21
C LEU A 215 12.45 -4.16 14.49
N PRO A 216 12.99 -5.30 14.01
CA PRO A 216 14.43 -5.51 13.97
C PRO A 216 15.14 -4.35 13.26
N SER A 217 16.33 -3.99 13.71
CA SER A 217 17.06 -2.79 13.26
C SER A 217 17.19 -2.66 11.74
N ALA A 218 17.35 -3.78 11.03
CA ALA A 218 17.45 -3.79 9.59
C ALA A 218 16.13 -3.43 8.89
N TRP A 219 14.98 -3.96 9.37
CA TRP A 219 13.66 -3.61 8.87
C TRP A 219 13.29 -2.16 9.23
N ARG A 220 13.73 -1.71 10.40
CA ARG A 220 13.55 -0.31 10.77
C ARG A 220 14.31 0.64 9.83
N LYS A 221 15.55 0.34 9.48
CA LYS A 221 16.32 1.10 8.48
C LYS A 221 15.62 1.10 7.12
N PHE A 222 15.03 -0.03 6.73
CA PHE A 222 14.31 -0.11 5.48
C PHE A 222 13.04 0.75 5.50
N TYR A 223 12.29 0.73 6.61
CA TYR A 223 11.18 1.67 6.81
C TYR A 223 11.64 3.12 6.72
N ASP A 224 12.73 3.48 7.39
CA ASP A 224 13.27 4.86 7.40
C ASP A 224 13.65 5.32 5.98
N VAL A 225 14.18 4.44 5.13
CA VAL A 225 14.46 4.73 3.71
C VAL A 225 13.17 5.03 2.95
N VAL A 226 12.13 4.22 3.13
CA VAL A 226 10.84 4.42 2.45
C VAL A 226 10.16 5.71 2.92
N ASP A 227 10.14 5.96 4.23
CA ASP A 227 9.58 7.16 4.84
C ASP A 227 10.27 8.43 4.33
N MET A 228 11.61 8.42 4.31
CA MET A 228 12.41 9.52 3.76
C MET A 228 12.11 9.78 2.28
N GLN A 229 11.98 8.74 1.44
CA GLN A 229 11.66 8.92 0.03
C GLN A 229 10.28 9.57 -0.20
N LEU A 230 9.28 9.21 0.61
CA LEU A 230 7.93 9.76 0.50
C LEU A 230 7.86 11.26 0.82
N TYR A 231 8.73 11.74 1.70
CA TYR A 231 8.65 13.11 2.25
C TYR A 231 9.88 13.96 1.97
N ALA A 232 10.88 13.48 1.20
CA ALA A 232 12.09 14.24 0.85
C ALA A 232 11.79 15.60 0.21
N ASP A 233 10.77 15.67 -0.66
CA ASP A 233 10.40 16.89 -1.37
C ASP A 233 9.58 17.87 -0.51
N SER A 234 8.92 17.39 0.54
CA SER A 234 8.13 18.25 1.43
C SER A 234 9.00 19.08 2.38
N GLU A 235 10.15 18.58 2.79
CA GLU A 235 11.11 19.34 3.57
C GLU A 235 11.83 20.41 2.73
N ALA A 236 12.10 20.12 1.46
CA ALA A 236 12.71 21.07 0.54
C ALA A 236 11.82 22.27 0.22
N GLN A 237 10.49 22.10 0.23
CA GLN A 237 9.52 23.18 -0.01
C GLN A 237 9.23 24.04 1.22
N GLN A 238 9.55 23.59 2.43
CA GLN A 238 9.41 24.38 3.66
C GLN A 238 10.61 25.30 3.95
N VAL A 239 11.73 25.12 3.23
CA VAL A 239 12.98 25.88 3.41
C VAL A 239 13.18 26.93 2.31
N ALA A 240 12.33 26.99 1.31
CA ALA A 240 12.35 27.94 0.19
C ALA A 240 11.26 29.02 0.33
#